data_ff7a926334f0faeee6786ed31609ac5f
#
_entry.id   ff7a926334f0faeee6786ed31609ac5f
#
_cell.length_a   1.000
_cell.length_b   1.000
_cell.length_c   1.000
_cell.angle_alpha   90.00
_cell.angle_beta   90.00
_cell.angle_gamma   90.00
#
_symmetry.space_group_name_H-M   'P 1'
#
loop_
_entity.id
_entity.type
_entity.pdbx_description
1 polymer ?
#
loop_
_entity_poly.entity_id
_entity_poly.type
_entity_poly.pdbx_seq_one_letter_code
_entity_poly.pdbx_strand_id
1 'polypeptide(L)'
;LVSNNKIQFRTEEFRKQSTGVHGKVTIGVDKRILNYTVLNLDRDEDRVRFVNSAYNMLPPLVRETTDKGVLKHNFDLFCMNGYKEWIGTQKASYLVPLSDRSAPAFLLKPFLIRGGGTILFGPPGRGKSYVALTISIAVDAGLINQFDVQQAKVLFVNLERSAESLQRRLLNINVALGIDETTPLLTLNARGRTLDDIRESLEDSIKEH
;
A
#
# COMPACT_ATOMS: atom_id res chain seq x y z
N LEU A 1 -17.99 34.19 -22.71
CA LEU A 1 -17.06 33.12 -22.35
C LEU A 1 -17.79 32.19 -21.40
N VAL A 2 -18.42 31.11 -21.91
CA VAL A 2 -19.02 30.06 -21.10
C VAL A 2 -17.87 29.19 -20.60
N SER A 3 -17.46 29.37 -19.35
CA SER A 3 -16.49 28.48 -18.71
C SER A 3 -17.20 27.15 -18.46
N ASN A 4 -16.83 26.13 -19.21
CA ASN A 4 -17.27 24.75 -18.97
C ASN A 4 -16.53 24.20 -17.74
N ASN A 5 -16.92 24.62 -16.57
CA ASN A 5 -16.38 24.10 -15.30
C ASN A 5 -16.81 22.64 -15.15
N LYS A 6 -15.96 21.72 -15.54
CA LYS A 6 -16.24 20.27 -15.42
C LYS A 6 -16.00 19.81 -13.99
N ILE A 7 -17.08 19.44 -13.31
CA ILE A 7 -16.98 18.65 -12.07
C ILE A 7 -16.52 17.26 -12.46
N GLN A 8 -15.49 16.75 -11.78
CA GLN A 8 -14.88 15.46 -12.02
C GLN A 8 -14.95 14.61 -10.76
N PHE A 9 -15.31 13.37 -10.93
CA PHE A 9 -15.20 12.34 -9.89
C PHE A 9 -14.05 11.40 -10.25
N ARG A 10 -13.29 11.02 -9.25
CA ARG A 10 -12.25 9.99 -9.36
C ARG A 10 -12.40 9.05 -8.18
N THR A 11 -12.20 7.77 -8.42
CA THR A 11 -12.11 6.78 -7.34
C THR A 11 -10.88 5.93 -7.52
N GLU A 12 -10.29 5.59 -6.39
CA GLU A 12 -9.10 4.76 -6.28
C GLU A 12 -9.34 3.72 -5.18
N GLU A 13 -8.57 2.65 -5.18
CA GLU A 13 -8.52 1.69 -4.08
C GLU A 13 -9.87 1.03 -3.74
N PHE A 14 -10.57 0.49 -4.73
CA PHE A 14 -11.75 -0.30 -4.46
C PHE A 14 -11.45 -1.50 -3.58
N ARG A 15 -12.23 -1.68 -2.51
CA ARG A 15 -12.15 -2.83 -1.60
C ARG A 15 -13.55 -3.34 -1.31
N LYS A 16 -13.77 -4.64 -1.51
CA LYS A 16 -15.01 -5.30 -1.07
C LYS A 16 -14.85 -5.75 0.36
N GLN A 17 -15.75 -5.29 1.23
CA GLN A 17 -15.83 -5.67 2.63
C GLN A 17 -17.21 -6.30 2.94
N SER A 18 -17.38 -6.85 4.13
CA SER A 18 -18.70 -7.40 4.56
C SER A 18 -19.82 -6.36 4.58
N THR A 19 -19.46 -5.08 4.75
CA THR A 19 -20.40 -3.95 4.81
C THR A 19 -20.71 -3.32 3.45
N GLY A 20 -20.05 -3.76 2.37
CA GLY A 20 -20.23 -3.23 1.02
C GLY A 20 -18.92 -2.92 0.31
N VAL A 21 -19.00 -2.17 -0.78
CA VAL A 21 -17.86 -1.73 -1.56
C VAL A 21 -17.36 -0.39 -1.05
N HIS A 22 -16.10 -0.35 -0.64
CA HIS A 22 -15.43 0.86 -0.20
C HIS A 22 -14.45 1.35 -1.26
N GLY A 23 -14.32 2.67 -1.38
CA GLY A 23 -13.36 3.30 -2.28
C GLY A 23 -12.95 4.67 -1.79
N LYS A 24 -11.73 5.08 -2.11
CA LYS A 24 -11.25 6.45 -1.91
C LYS A 24 -11.79 7.29 -3.05
N VAL A 25 -12.70 8.19 -2.77
CA VAL A 25 -13.37 9.03 -3.76
C VAL A 25 -12.90 10.47 -3.64
N THR A 26 -12.63 11.07 -4.78
CA THR A 26 -12.23 12.47 -4.92
C THR A 26 -13.21 13.18 -5.83
N ILE A 27 -13.61 14.39 -5.46
CA ILE A 27 -14.35 15.33 -6.31
C ILE A 27 -13.51 16.57 -6.54
N GLY A 28 -13.48 17.06 -7.77
CA GLY A 28 -12.73 18.23 -8.16
C GLY A 28 -13.43 19.06 -9.24
N VAL A 29 -12.96 20.28 -9.43
CA VAL A 29 -13.33 21.19 -10.52
C VAL A 29 -12.06 21.72 -11.15
N ASP A 30 -11.93 21.60 -12.47
CA ASP A 30 -10.82 22.16 -13.25
C ASP A 30 -9.41 21.86 -12.66
N LYS A 31 -9.13 20.60 -12.35
CA LYS A 31 -7.89 20.10 -11.72
C LYS A 31 -7.72 20.44 -10.22
N ARG A 32 -8.62 21.22 -9.61
CA ARG A 32 -8.59 21.47 -8.17
C ARG A 32 -9.42 20.44 -7.43
N ILE A 33 -8.82 19.74 -6.50
CA ILE A 33 -9.52 18.84 -5.58
C ILE A 33 -10.32 19.69 -4.58
N LEU A 34 -11.61 19.40 -4.46
CA LEU A 34 -12.52 20.04 -3.52
C LEU A 34 -12.68 19.21 -2.26
N ASN A 35 -12.87 17.91 -2.42
CA ASN A 35 -13.07 16.99 -1.31
C ASN A 35 -12.57 15.60 -1.69
N TYR A 36 -12.10 14.85 -0.70
CA TYR A 36 -11.77 13.43 -0.84
C TYR A 36 -12.07 12.70 0.47
N THR A 37 -12.47 11.45 0.37
CA THR A 37 -12.72 10.59 1.53
C THR A 37 -12.81 9.13 1.12
N VAL A 38 -12.64 8.24 2.06
CA VAL A 38 -13.00 6.83 1.90
C VAL A 38 -14.45 6.66 2.34
N LEU A 39 -15.30 6.15 1.46
CA LEU A 39 -16.71 5.94 1.75
C LEU A 39 -17.20 4.58 1.27
N ASN A 40 -18.29 4.09 1.87
CA ASN A 40 -19.00 2.94 1.37
C ASN A 40 -19.86 3.36 0.18
N LEU A 41 -19.49 2.88 -1.01
CA LEU A 41 -20.14 3.26 -2.28
C LEU A 41 -21.57 2.71 -2.40
N ASP A 42 -21.89 1.63 -1.66
CA ASP A 42 -23.22 1.01 -1.65
C ASP A 42 -24.20 1.74 -0.69
N ARG A 43 -23.66 2.51 0.29
CA ARG A 43 -24.51 3.24 1.26
C ARG A 43 -24.93 4.60 0.74
N ASP A 44 -26.25 4.79 0.61
CA ASP A 44 -26.78 6.08 0.16
C ASP A 44 -26.45 7.24 1.10
N GLU A 45 -26.51 6.99 2.43
CA GLU A 45 -26.18 7.99 3.45
C GLU A 45 -24.76 8.54 3.30
N ASP A 46 -23.79 7.67 3.01
CA ASP A 46 -22.39 8.07 2.82
C ASP A 46 -22.23 8.91 1.54
N ARG A 47 -22.91 8.50 0.45
CA ARG A 47 -22.92 9.26 -0.81
C ARG A 47 -23.58 10.62 -0.65
N VAL A 48 -24.73 10.70 0.05
CA VAL A 48 -25.43 11.97 0.33
C VAL A 48 -24.54 12.90 1.15
N ARG A 49 -23.90 12.38 2.20
CA ARG A 49 -23.00 13.17 3.05
C ARG A 49 -21.81 13.73 2.27
N PHE A 50 -21.19 12.90 1.45
CA PHE A 50 -20.07 13.29 0.59
C PHE A 50 -20.46 14.38 -0.40
N VAL A 51 -21.57 14.20 -1.14
CA VAL A 51 -22.07 15.19 -2.11
C VAL A 51 -22.45 16.51 -1.44
N ASN A 52 -23.08 16.47 -0.26
CA ASN A 52 -23.42 17.66 0.49
C ASN A 52 -22.18 18.46 0.89
N SER A 53 -21.16 17.78 1.40
CA SER A 53 -19.89 18.41 1.74
C SER A 53 -19.21 19.00 0.51
N ALA A 54 -19.14 18.27 -0.58
CA ALA A 54 -18.54 18.70 -1.83
C ALA A 54 -19.27 19.89 -2.47
N TYR A 55 -20.62 19.87 -2.47
CA TYR A 55 -21.44 20.98 -2.98
C TYR A 55 -21.17 22.28 -2.23
N ASN A 56 -21.00 22.23 -0.90
CA ASN A 56 -20.70 23.41 -0.09
C ASN A 56 -19.29 23.97 -0.36
N MET A 57 -18.37 23.16 -0.86
CA MET A 57 -17.00 23.55 -1.23
C MET A 57 -16.88 24.04 -2.69
N LEU A 58 -17.94 23.94 -3.49
CA LEU A 58 -17.93 24.46 -4.86
C LEU A 58 -17.68 25.97 -4.87
N PRO A 59 -16.86 26.47 -5.82
CA PRO A 59 -16.74 27.91 -6.05
C PRO A 59 -18.12 28.53 -6.31
N PRO A 60 -18.39 29.78 -5.86
CA PRO A 60 -19.71 30.42 -5.96
C PRO A 60 -20.34 30.31 -7.37
N LEU A 61 -19.60 30.68 -8.39
CA LEU A 61 -20.05 30.61 -9.79
C LEU A 61 -20.45 29.20 -10.25
N VAL A 62 -19.72 28.18 -9.81
CA VAL A 62 -20.01 26.77 -10.13
C VAL A 62 -21.25 26.31 -9.37
N ARG A 63 -21.36 26.70 -8.11
CA ARG A 63 -22.49 26.33 -7.26
C ARG A 63 -23.81 26.91 -7.75
N GLU A 64 -23.84 28.16 -8.22
CA GLU A 64 -25.03 28.81 -8.79
C GLU A 64 -25.54 28.10 -10.06
N THR A 65 -24.63 27.49 -10.82
CA THR A 65 -24.98 26.79 -12.07
C THR A 65 -25.14 25.27 -11.88
N THR A 66 -24.88 24.75 -10.69
CA THR A 66 -24.94 23.32 -10.40
C THR A 66 -26.19 22.97 -9.60
N ASP A 67 -27.09 22.19 -10.18
CA ASP A 67 -28.19 21.60 -9.41
C ASP A 67 -27.66 20.46 -8.54
N LYS A 68 -27.98 20.55 -7.23
CA LYS A 68 -27.50 19.60 -6.23
C LYS A 68 -28.04 18.19 -6.42
N GLY A 69 -29.31 18.09 -6.89
CA GLY A 69 -29.94 16.79 -7.20
C GLY A 69 -29.28 16.12 -8.39
N VAL A 70 -28.96 16.89 -9.43
CA VAL A 70 -28.21 16.40 -10.59
C VAL A 70 -26.81 15.97 -10.19
N LEU A 71 -26.13 16.72 -9.33
CA LEU A 71 -24.81 16.34 -8.83
C LEU A 71 -24.86 15.01 -8.07
N LYS A 72 -25.87 14.83 -7.21
CA LYS A 72 -26.09 13.57 -6.46
C LYS A 72 -26.36 12.42 -7.41
N HIS A 73 -27.26 12.61 -8.37
CA HIS A 73 -27.58 11.58 -9.37
C HIS A 73 -26.33 11.14 -10.17
N ASN A 74 -25.56 12.10 -10.65
CA ASN A 74 -24.32 11.80 -11.40
C ASN A 74 -23.30 11.08 -10.54
N PHE A 75 -23.22 11.42 -9.25
CA PHE A 75 -22.34 10.72 -8.32
C PHE A 75 -22.79 9.29 -8.04
N ASP A 76 -24.10 9.05 -7.93
CA ASP A 76 -24.64 7.69 -7.79
C ASP A 76 -24.33 6.83 -9.00
N LEU A 77 -24.53 7.36 -10.21
CA LEU A 77 -24.17 6.66 -11.46
C LEU A 77 -22.67 6.38 -11.52
N PHE A 78 -21.84 7.34 -11.10
CA PHE A 78 -20.39 7.15 -11.04
C PHE A 78 -20.01 6.01 -10.10
N CYS A 79 -20.58 5.94 -8.88
CA CYS A 79 -20.33 4.87 -7.92
C CYS A 79 -20.74 3.50 -8.46
N MET A 80 -21.92 3.41 -9.08
CA MET A 80 -22.44 2.16 -9.66
C MET A 80 -21.59 1.67 -10.84
N ASN A 81 -21.18 2.57 -11.73
CA ASN A 81 -20.44 2.21 -12.92
C ASN A 81 -18.97 1.93 -12.62
N GLY A 82 -18.35 2.73 -11.75
CA GLY A 82 -16.94 2.56 -11.37
C GLY A 82 -16.66 1.17 -10.77
N TYR A 83 -17.56 0.68 -9.93
CA TYR A 83 -17.45 -0.67 -9.36
C TYR A 83 -17.61 -1.77 -10.44
N LYS A 84 -18.57 -1.59 -11.37
CA LYS A 84 -18.77 -2.54 -12.48
C LYS A 84 -17.55 -2.59 -13.41
N GLU A 85 -16.99 -1.43 -13.75
CA GLU A 85 -15.78 -1.35 -14.56
C GLU A 85 -14.60 -2.02 -13.86
N TRP A 86 -14.38 -1.75 -12.57
CA TRP A 86 -13.30 -2.35 -11.80
C TRP A 86 -13.39 -3.88 -11.74
N ILE A 87 -14.58 -4.45 -11.53
CA ILE A 87 -14.80 -5.91 -11.62
C ILE A 87 -14.60 -6.40 -13.06
N GLY A 88 -15.10 -5.65 -14.03
CA GLY A 88 -15.00 -6.00 -15.46
C GLY A 88 -13.57 -6.04 -16.00
N THR A 89 -12.64 -5.34 -15.36
CA THR A 89 -11.20 -5.41 -15.73
C THR A 89 -10.54 -6.73 -15.29
N GLN A 90 -11.15 -7.46 -14.36
CA GLN A 90 -10.68 -8.77 -13.90
C GLN A 90 -11.26 -9.89 -14.78
N LYS A 91 -10.85 -9.94 -16.03
CA LYS A 91 -11.26 -11.02 -16.94
C LYS A 91 -10.35 -12.22 -16.77
N ALA A 92 -10.94 -13.41 -16.76
CA ALA A 92 -10.15 -14.64 -16.89
C ALA A 92 -9.36 -14.61 -18.20
N SER A 93 -8.08 -14.90 -18.12
CA SER A 93 -7.20 -15.03 -19.27
C SER A 93 -6.50 -16.39 -19.24
N TYR A 94 -6.14 -16.90 -20.40
CA TYR A 94 -5.32 -18.11 -20.48
C TYR A 94 -3.92 -17.81 -19.96
N LEU A 95 -3.49 -18.57 -18.96
CA LEU A 95 -2.11 -18.56 -18.52
C LEU A 95 -1.28 -19.38 -19.50
N VAL A 96 -0.38 -18.72 -20.20
CA VAL A 96 0.55 -19.40 -21.12
C VAL A 96 1.81 -19.76 -20.33
N PRO A 97 2.27 -21.05 -20.37
CA PRO A 97 3.51 -21.42 -19.72
C PRO A 97 4.68 -20.60 -20.26
N LEU A 98 5.56 -20.17 -19.36
CA LEU A 98 6.81 -19.53 -19.77
C LEU A 98 7.66 -20.52 -20.56
N SER A 99 8.22 -20.06 -21.68
CA SER A 99 9.22 -20.83 -22.45
C SER A 99 10.54 -20.99 -21.71
N ASP A 100 10.82 -20.07 -20.77
CA ASP A 100 12.01 -20.11 -19.91
C ASP A 100 11.84 -21.18 -18.81
N ARG A 101 12.71 -22.18 -18.83
CA ARG A 101 12.79 -23.27 -17.86
C ARG A 101 13.83 -22.98 -16.76
N SER A 102 14.32 -21.75 -16.65
CA SER A 102 15.25 -21.38 -15.60
C SER A 102 14.63 -21.60 -14.22
N ALA A 103 15.43 -22.04 -13.27
CA ALA A 103 15.01 -22.17 -11.88
C ALA A 103 14.65 -20.80 -11.32
N PRO A 104 13.67 -20.71 -10.39
CA PRO A 104 13.35 -19.43 -9.72
C PRO A 104 14.61 -18.81 -9.12
N ALA A 105 14.79 -17.50 -9.35
CA ALA A 105 15.87 -16.77 -8.71
C ALA A 105 15.56 -16.57 -7.22
N PHE A 106 16.53 -16.85 -6.36
CA PHE A 106 16.40 -16.66 -4.92
C PHE A 106 17.23 -15.45 -4.45
N LEU A 107 16.71 -14.73 -3.47
CA LEU A 107 17.50 -13.76 -2.68
C LEU A 107 18.21 -14.47 -1.53
N LEU A 108 17.57 -15.47 -0.93
CA LEU A 108 18.19 -16.40 0.03
C LEU A 108 17.59 -17.78 -0.18
N LYS A 109 18.39 -18.72 -0.61
CA LYS A 109 17.95 -20.08 -0.92
C LYS A 109 17.88 -20.94 0.32
N PRO A 110 16.86 -21.77 0.50
CA PRO A 110 15.68 -21.92 -0.37
C PRO A 110 14.48 -21.04 0.06
N PHE A 111 14.66 -20.03 0.88
CA PHE A 111 13.58 -19.37 1.64
C PHE A 111 12.98 -18.13 0.95
N LEU A 112 13.80 -17.31 0.28
CA LEU A 112 13.34 -16.05 -0.30
C LEU A 112 13.45 -16.09 -1.83
N ILE A 113 12.32 -16.16 -2.51
CA ILE A 113 12.25 -16.12 -3.97
C ILE A 113 12.22 -14.65 -4.41
N ARG A 114 13.00 -14.27 -5.41
CA ARG A 114 12.97 -12.95 -6.02
C ARG A 114 11.62 -12.69 -6.68
N GLY A 115 10.98 -11.57 -6.34
CA GLY A 115 9.64 -11.22 -6.83
C GLY A 115 8.50 -12.03 -6.21
N GLY A 116 8.78 -12.85 -5.20
CA GLY A 116 7.80 -13.61 -4.44
C GLY A 116 7.64 -13.10 -3.00
N GLY A 117 6.73 -13.74 -2.26
CA GLY A 117 6.52 -13.51 -0.83
C GLY A 117 6.83 -14.74 -0.01
N THR A 118 7.39 -14.55 1.18
CA THR A 118 7.61 -15.60 2.17
C THR A 118 6.96 -15.24 3.49
N ILE A 119 6.24 -16.19 4.10
CA ILE A 119 5.61 -16.00 5.41
C ILE A 119 6.31 -16.89 6.42
N LEU A 120 6.87 -16.28 7.48
CA LEU A 120 7.45 -16.97 8.62
C LEU A 120 6.42 -17.02 9.75
N PHE A 121 5.94 -18.21 10.07
CA PHE A 121 4.94 -18.41 11.13
C PHE A 121 5.44 -19.34 12.22
N GLY A 122 4.82 -19.28 13.40
CA GLY A 122 5.14 -20.11 14.55
C GLY A 122 4.63 -19.48 15.86
N PRO A 123 4.66 -20.22 16.98
CA PRO A 123 4.21 -19.72 18.28
C PRO A 123 4.97 -18.48 18.74
N PRO A 124 4.41 -17.67 19.64
CA PRO A 124 5.10 -16.56 20.28
C PRO A 124 6.40 -17.02 20.97
N GLY A 125 7.41 -16.16 21.01
CA GLY A 125 8.68 -16.44 21.72
C GLY A 125 9.65 -17.39 20.98
N ARG A 126 9.32 -17.95 19.84
CA ARG A 126 10.16 -18.90 19.07
C ARG A 126 11.20 -18.25 18.15
N GLY A 127 11.53 -17.01 18.34
CA GLY A 127 12.64 -16.37 17.61
C GLY A 127 12.33 -15.88 16.19
N LYS A 128 11.05 -15.90 15.72
CA LYS A 128 10.69 -15.45 14.37
C LYS A 128 11.30 -14.10 13.97
N SER A 129 11.22 -13.12 14.86
CA SER A 129 11.75 -11.78 14.60
C SER A 129 13.29 -11.77 14.52
N TYR A 130 13.97 -12.67 15.25
CA TYR A 130 15.43 -12.84 15.11
C TYR A 130 15.78 -13.46 13.75
N VAL A 131 15.06 -14.50 13.34
CA VAL A 131 15.26 -15.13 12.02
C VAL A 131 15.01 -14.13 10.90
N ALA A 132 13.90 -13.37 10.96
CA ALA A 132 13.60 -12.34 9.97
C ALA A 132 14.71 -11.28 9.90
N LEU A 133 15.19 -10.80 11.03
CA LEU A 133 16.27 -9.80 11.09
C LEU A 133 17.60 -10.38 10.60
N THR A 134 17.95 -11.63 10.97
CA THR A 134 19.14 -12.31 10.46
C THR A 134 19.13 -12.48 8.95
N ILE A 135 17.98 -12.89 8.40
CA ILE A 135 17.79 -13.00 6.94
C ILE A 135 17.96 -11.64 6.26
N SER A 136 17.38 -10.58 6.86
CA SER A 136 17.48 -9.21 6.33
C SER A 136 18.93 -8.74 6.27
N ILE A 137 19.69 -8.98 7.34
CA ILE A 137 21.12 -8.62 7.40
C ILE A 137 21.93 -9.46 6.41
N ALA A 138 21.67 -10.78 6.34
CA ALA A 138 22.39 -11.66 5.42
C ALA A 138 22.23 -11.25 3.96
N VAL A 139 21.02 -10.82 3.56
CA VAL A 139 20.75 -10.36 2.19
C VAL A 139 21.32 -8.96 1.96
N ASP A 140 21.14 -8.03 2.91
CA ASP A 140 21.61 -6.65 2.75
C ASP A 140 23.14 -6.56 2.72
N ALA A 141 23.82 -7.27 3.62
CA ALA A 141 25.28 -7.33 3.69
C ALA A 141 25.90 -8.32 2.66
N GLY A 142 25.10 -9.14 2.01
CA GLY A 142 25.60 -10.10 1.00
C GLY A 142 26.51 -11.19 1.59
N LEU A 143 26.09 -11.84 2.69
CA LEU A 143 26.89 -12.83 3.42
C LEU A 143 26.97 -14.19 2.69
N ILE A 144 27.52 -14.19 1.49
CA ILE A 144 27.60 -15.36 0.58
C ILE A 144 28.41 -16.53 1.14
N ASN A 145 29.36 -16.27 2.06
CA ASN A 145 30.18 -17.32 2.66
C ASN A 145 29.43 -18.11 3.75
N GLN A 146 28.33 -17.58 4.27
CA GLN A 146 27.55 -18.18 5.33
C GLN A 146 26.18 -18.67 4.84
N PHE A 147 25.65 -18.03 3.82
CA PHE A 147 24.33 -18.31 3.26
C PHE A 147 24.37 -18.30 1.73
N ASP A 148 23.53 -19.10 1.09
CA ASP A 148 23.30 -19.01 -0.36
C ASP A 148 22.40 -17.79 -0.65
N VAL A 149 23.00 -16.59 -0.64
CA VAL A 149 22.30 -15.31 -0.80
C VAL A 149 22.74 -14.57 -2.05
N GLN A 150 21.79 -13.83 -2.63
CA GLN A 150 22.06 -12.76 -3.58
C GLN A 150 21.90 -11.43 -2.84
N GLN A 151 22.95 -10.61 -2.82
CA GLN A 151 22.88 -9.30 -2.16
C GLN A 151 21.80 -8.42 -2.79
N ALA A 152 21.00 -7.78 -1.94
CA ALA A 152 19.98 -6.83 -2.32
C ALA A 152 19.73 -5.85 -1.17
N LYS A 153 19.32 -4.63 -1.48
CA LYS A 153 18.88 -3.67 -0.47
C LYS A 153 17.65 -4.17 0.24
N VAL A 154 17.64 -4.03 1.57
CA VAL A 154 16.55 -4.48 2.44
C VAL A 154 15.99 -3.31 3.22
N LEU A 155 14.68 -3.13 3.17
CA LEU A 155 13.94 -2.24 4.08
C LEU A 155 13.21 -3.09 5.11
N PHE A 156 13.61 -2.98 6.38
CA PHE A 156 12.99 -3.68 7.50
C PHE A 156 11.88 -2.83 8.14
N VAL A 157 10.63 -3.25 8.00
CA VAL A 157 9.48 -2.56 8.60
C VAL A 157 9.18 -3.15 9.98
N ASN A 158 9.35 -2.34 11.03
CA ASN A 158 9.13 -2.75 12.42
C ASN A 158 7.81 -2.20 12.97
N LEU A 159 6.81 -3.05 13.10
CA LEU A 159 5.48 -2.69 13.61
C LEU A 159 5.27 -2.97 15.11
N GLU A 160 6.12 -3.78 15.72
CA GLU A 160 5.84 -4.33 17.07
C GLU A 160 6.74 -3.74 18.16
N ARG A 161 8.00 -3.45 17.87
CA ARG A 161 9.02 -3.20 18.90
C ARG A 161 9.46 -1.75 18.97
N SER A 162 10.02 -1.36 20.14
CA SER A 162 10.73 -0.08 20.24
C SER A 162 12.02 -0.10 19.40
N ALA A 163 12.46 1.07 18.93
CA ALA A 163 13.70 1.22 18.19
C ALA A 163 14.91 0.69 18.97
N GLU A 164 15.00 1.00 20.26
CA GLU A 164 16.08 0.50 21.13
C GLU A 164 16.14 -1.03 21.21
N SER A 165 14.97 -1.69 21.33
CA SER A 165 14.90 -3.15 21.37
C SER A 165 15.38 -3.77 20.05
N LEU A 166 15.08 -3.11 18.94
CA LEU A 166 15.53 -3.54 17.60
C LEU A 166 17.03 -3.32 17.44
N GLN A 167 17.56 -2.17 17.87
CA GLN A 167 18.99 -1.86 17.83
C GLN A 167 19.83 -2.87 18.62
N ARG A 168 19.40 -3.25 19.83
CA ARG A 168 20.09 -4.28 20.65
C ARG A 168 20.11 -5.64 19.93
N ARG A 169 19.03 -5.99 19.23
CA ARG A 169 18.98 -7.23 18.44
C ARG A 169 19.88 -7.17 17.23
N LEU A 170 19.89 -6.04 16.53
CA LEU A 170 20.76 -5.80 15.39
C LEU A 170 22.22 -5.99 15.79
N LEU A 171 22.66 -5.34 16.87
CA LEU A 171 23.99 -5.49 17.44
C LEU A 171 24.32 -6.97 17.71
N ASN A 172 23.47 -7.69 18.46
CA ASN A 172 23.69 -9.08 18.80
C ASN A 172 23.78 -9.99 17.56
N ILE A 173 23.00 -9.72 16.54
CA ILE A 173 23.01 -10.50 15.28
C ILE A 173 24.28 -10.17 14.48
N ASN A 174 24.68 -8.91 14.38
CA ASN A 174 25.91 -8.52 13.70
C ASN A 174 27.13 -9.23 14.30
N VAL A 175 27.23 -9.20 15.65
CA VAL A 175 28.28 -9.95 16.37
C VAL A 175 28.20 -11.44 16.08
N ALA A 176 27.02 -12.06 16.16
CA ALA A 176 26.84 -13.49 15.91
C ALA A 176 27.16 -13.90 14.47
N LEU A 177 26.96 -12.99 13.50
CA LEU A 177 27.30 -13.19 12.09
C LEU A 177 28.77 -12.85 11.78
N GLY A 178 29.54 -12.37 12.76
CA GLY A 178 30.94 -12.01 12.56
C GLY A 178 31.18 -10.83 11.63
N ILE A 179 30.20 -9.93 11.54
CA ILE A 179 30.33 -8.65 10.81
C ILE A 179 30.51 -7.52 11.80
N ASP A 180 30.85 -6.31 11.27
CA ASP A 180 31.00 -5.13 12.12
C ASP A 180 29.68 -4.89 12.92
N GLU A 181 29.82 -4.78 14.25
CA GLU A 181 28.70 -4.62 15.18
C GLU A 181 27.88 -3.35 14.88
N THR A 182 28.49 -2.35 14.25
CA THR A 182 27.87 -1.08 13.86
C THR A 182 27.20 -1.12 12.50
N THR A 183 27.24 -2.25 11.78
CA THR A 183 26.61 -2.39 10.45
C THR A 183 25.13 -2.02 10.52
N PRO A 184 24.70 -0.98 9.79
CA PRO A 184 23.34 -0.52 9.82
C PRO A 184 22.41 -1.40 8.97
N LEU A 185 21.11 -1.37 9.27
CA LEU A 185 20.05 -1.92 8.44
C LEU A 185 18.98 -0.83 8.24
N LEU A 186 18.62 -0.57 6.98
CA LEU A 186 17.55 0.39 6.67
C LEU A 186 16.24 -0.06 7.32
N THR A 187 15.68 0.78 8.19
CA THR A 187 14.53 0.40 9.01
C THR A 187 13.47 1.49 9.06
N LEU A 188 12.22 1.12 8.82
CA LEU A 188 11.04 1.97 9.07
C LEU A 188 10.40 1.54 10.40
N ASN A 189 10.52 2.39 11.44
CA ASN A 189 9.88 2.14 12.73
C ASN A 189 8.45 2.67 12.75
N ALA A 190 7.50 1.76 12.70
CA ALA A 190 6.06 2.05 12.60
C ALA A 190 5.24 1.35 13.70
N ARG A 191 5.82 1.28 14.93
CA ARG A 191 5.15 0.64 16.06
C ARG A 191 3.79 1.27 16.35
N GLY A 192 2.75 0.42 16.46
CA GLY A 192 1.38 0.84 16.73
C GLY A 192 0.65 1.45 15.54
N ARG A 193 1.25 1.41 14.36
CA ARG A 193 0.62 1.83 13.10
C ARG A 193 0.25 0.62 12.26
N THR A 194 -0.72 0.78 11.39
CA THR A 194 -1.06 -0.20 10.35
C THR A 194 -0.20 0.03 9.10
N LEU A 195 -0.18 -0.94 8.19
CA LEU A 195 0.50 -0.77 6.90
C LEU A 195 -0.12 0.37 6.05
N ASP A 196 -1.43 0.57 6.17
CA ASP A 196 -2.11 1.67 5.49
C ASP A 196 -1.66 3.04 6.01
N ASP A 197 -1.39 3.17 7.33
CA ASP A 197 -0.92 4.43 7.94
C ASP A 197 0.50 4.82 7.51
N ILE A 198 1.30 3.86 7.07
CA ILE A 198 2.72 4.08 6.70
C ILE A 198 2.97 3.96 5.21
N ARG A 199 1.94 3.80 4.41
CA ARG A 199 2.06 3.53 2.97
C ARG A 199 2.91 4.56 2.24
N GLU A 200 2.63 5.86 2.45
CA GLU A 200 3.40 6.94 1.83
C GLU A 200 4.87 6.91 2.26
N SER A 201 5.13 6.77 3.58
CA SER A 201 6.50 6.67 4.10
C SER A 201 7.24 5.44 3.57
N LEU A 202 6.52 4.34 3.33
CA LEU A 202 7.07 3.12 2.75
C LEU A 202 7.43 3.34 1.28
N GLU A 203 6.52 3.92 0.49
CA GLU A 203 6.74 4.22 -0.92
C GLU A 203 7.91 5.20 -1.12
N ASP A 204 8.01 6.22 -0.27
CA ASP A 204 9.12 7.19 -0.33
C ASP A 204 10.45 6.55 0.05
N SER A 205 10.49 5.73 1.12
CA SER A 205 11.71 4.99 1.49
C SER A 205 12.20 4.04 0.41
N ILE A 206 11.30 3.43 -0.37
CA ILE A 206 11.66 2.55 -1.50
C ILE A 206 12.22 3.35 -2.68
N LYS A 207 11.75 4.59 -2.89
CA LYS A 207 12.24 5.45 -4.00
C LYS A 207 13.58 6.09 -3.71
N GLU A 208 13.88 6.36 -2.44
CA GLU A 208 15.12 7.04 -2.01
C GLU A 208 16.34 6.10 -1.95
N HIS A 209 16.11 4.80 -1.82
CA HIS A 209 17.15 3.78 -1.60
C HIS A 209 17.11 2.63 -2.62
#